data_f7049da2cdcef20f80cbb4ac65f13a1d
#
_entry.id   f7049da2cdcef20f80cbb4ac65f13a1d
#
_cell.length_a   1.000
_cell.length_b   1.000
_cell.length_c   1.000
_cell.angle_alpha   90.00
_cell.angle_beta   90.00
_cell.angle_gamma   90.00
#
_symmetry.space_group_name_H-M   'P 1'
#
loop_
_entity.id
_entity.type
_entity.pdbx_description
1 polymer ?
#
loop_
_entity_poly.entity_id
_entity_poly.type
_entity_poly.pdbx_seq_one_letter_code
_entity_poly.pdbx_strand_id
1 'polypeptide(L)'
;LPKVLNRENKKNILSDITKEIEIDFSNIQAPLSEKLNNFKLIGKIENGKFVKISSKGDFENNKFLDISMKNDKTNKKKYLEIYSDITKPFLTEFNFFKGLSGGNLFYSSIIDEEGSTSKLKIENFKVINAPGMVKLLSLADLGGLADLAEGEGISFDILEISMEKKQELLKLNEILALGPSISVLMDGYQNSEVTSLRGTLVPAKNLNKLISKIPVIGNIVIPKEVGEGIFGVSFKLKGPAGNVKTSINPIRTLTPRFIQK
;
A
#
# COMPACT_ATOMS: atom_id res chain seq x y z
N LEU A 1 -1.73 1.50 -13.69
CA LEU A 1 -0.41 2.14 -13.97
C LEU A 1 -0.66 3.36 -14.82
N PRO A 2 -0.07 4.53 -14.53
CA PRO A 2 -0.17 5.70 -15.39
C PRO A 2 0.32 5.35 -16.80
N LYS A 3 -0.36 5.88 -17.83
CA LYS A 3 -0.02 5.69 -19.26
C LYS A 3 1.43 6.08 -19.64
N VAL A 4 2.18 6.65 -18.71
CA VAL A 4 3.59 7.04 -18.89
C VAL A 4 4.53 5.83 -18.97
N LEU A 5 4.13 4.65 -18.48
CA LEU A 5 4.97 3.44 -18.50
C LEU A 5 4.76 2.55 -19.73
N ASN A 6 3.79 2.86 -20.58
CA ASN A 6 3.50 2.14 -21.83
C ASN A 6 4.05 2.89 -23.06
N ARG A 7 5.28 3.41 -22.98
CA ARG A 7 6.00 3.85 -24.18
C ARG A 7 6.73 2.67 -24.78
N GLU A 8 6.10 2.05 -25.76
CA GLU A 8 6.72 1.14 -26.71
C GLU A 8 8.01 1.75 -27.26
N ASN A 9 9.10 0.96 -27.20
CA ASN A 9 10.30 0.97 -28.04
C ASN A 9 10.70 2.27 -28.80
N LYS A 10 10.76 3.40 -28.15
CA LYS A 10 11.73 4.42 -28.56
C LYS A 10 13.06 3.99 -27.93
N LYS A 11 14.09 3.70 -28.76
CA LYS A 11 15.48 3.60 -28.31
C LYS A 11 15.69 4.67 -27.25
N ASN A 12 15.87 4.22 -26.02
CA ASN A 12 15.88 5.14 -24.89
C ASN A 12 17.16 5.95 -25.03
N ILE A 13 17.07 7.19 -25.54
CA ILE A 13 18.21 8.11 -25.70
C ILE A 13 19.00 8.22 -24.39
N LEU A 14 18.37 7.86 -23.28
CA LEU A 14 18.97 7.82 -21.94
C LEU A 14 19.72 6.51 -21.64
N SER A 15 19.65 5.46 -22.48
CA SER A 15 20.21 4.14 -22.18
C SER A 15 21.73 4.17 -21.95
N ASP A 16 22.44 5.14 -22.51
CA ASP A 16 23.90 5.23 -22.46
C ASP A 16 24.39 6.32 -21.48
N ILE A 17 23.45 6.96 -20.78
CA ILE A 17 23.80 8.05 -19.88
C ILE A 17 24.30 7.49 -18.55
N THR A 18 25.54 7.81 -18.21
CA THR A 18 26.12 7.64 -16.88
C THR A 18 26.52 9.01 -16.35
N LYS A 19 25.74 9.53 -15.40
CA LYS A 19 25.94 10.90 -14.85
C LYS A 19 25.56 10.96 -13.38
N GLU A 20 26.19 11.89 -12.70
CA GLU A 20 25.69 12.42 -11.43
C GLU A 20 24.72 13.55 -11.71
N ILE A 21 23.65 13.60 -10.93
CA ILE A 21 22.56 14.56 -11.06
C ILE A 21 22.39 15.25 -9.72
N GLU A 22 22.31 16.57 -9.76
CA GLU A 22 21.91 17.39 -8.63
C GLU A 22 20.71 18.22 -9.06
N ILE A 23 19.66 18.20 -8.24
CA ILE A 23 18.44 18.96 -8.44
C ILE A 23 18.19 19.75 -7.15
N ASP A 24 17.97 21.05 -7.30
CA ASP A 24 17.59 21.95 -6.21
C ASP A 24 16.41 22.81 -6.69
N PHE A 25 15.22 22.53 -6.16
CA PHE A 25 14.02 23.27 -6.46
C PHE A 25 13.46 23.94 -5.21
N SER A 26 13.28 25.24 -5.25
CA SER A 26 12.64 25.96 -4.14
C SER A 26 11.19 25.52 -3.95
N ASN A 27 10.47 25.21 -5.03
CA ASN A 27 9.08 24.79 -5.01
C ASN A 27 8.75 23.81 -6.14
N ILE A 28 8.00 22.78 -5.82
CA ILE A 28 7.40 21.85 -6.78
C ILE A 28 5.92 21.74 -6.45
N GLN A 29 5.04 21.92 -7.44
CA GLN A 29 3.63 21.62 -7.30
C GLN A 29 3.44 20.12 -7.52
N ALA A 30 3.12 19.42 -6.45
CA ALA A 30 2.81 17.99 -6.48
C ALA A 30 1.32 17.74 -6.78
N PRO A 31 0.92 16.52 -7.18
CA PRO A 31 -0.48 16.18 -7.37
C PRO A 31 -1.37 16.51 -6.16
N LEU A 32 -2.65 16.81 -6.41
CA LEU A 32 -3.65 17.22 -5.42
C LEU A 32 -3.34 18.51 -4.68
N SER A 33 -2.67 19.44 -5.38
CA SER A 33 -2.32 20.76 -4.84
C SER A 33 -1.38 20.73 -3.64
N GLU A 34 -0.71 19.62 -3.39
CA GLU A 34 0.34 19.58 -2.39
C GLU A 34 1.57 20.32 -2.88
N LYS A 35 2.15 21.14 -2.03
CA LYS A 35 3.33 21.94 -2.33
C LYS A 35 4.55 21.36 -1.64
N LEU A 36 5.55 20.98 -2.42
CA LEU A 36 6.84 20.51 -1.92
C LEU A 36 7.85 21.64 -2.04
N ASN A 37 8.42 22.06 -0.93
CA ASN A 37 9.40 23.13 -0.84
C ASN A 37 10.80 22.55 -0.61
N ASN A 38 11.83 23.33 -0.93
CA ASN A 38 13.22 23.02 -0.64
C ASN A 38 13.63 21.62 -1.09
N PHE A 39 13.12 21.17 -2.24
CA PHE A 39 13.40 19.83 -2.74
C PHE A 39 14.82 19.74 -3.28
N LYS A 40 15.62 18.90 -2.65
CA LYS A 40 16.99 18.59 -3.08
C LYS A 40 17.11 17.12 -3.40
N LEU A 41 17.75 16.79 -4.53
CA LEU A 41 18.07 15.44 -4.94
C LEU A 41 19.50 15.39 -5.43
N ILE A 42 20.27 14.45 -4.86
CA ILE A 42 21.56 14.02 -5.39
C ILE A 42 21.39 12.59 -5.85
N GLY A 43 21.71 12.34 -7.11
CA GLY A 43 21.51 11.04 -7.71
C GLY A 43 22.64 10.63 -8.64
N LYS A 44 22.71 9.33 -8.92
CA LYS A 44 23.57 8.76 -9.96
C LYS A 44 22.74 7.92 -10.89
N ILE A 45 22.91 8.16 -12.20
CA ILE A 45 22.33 7.36 -13.26
C ILE A 45 23.47 6.55 -13.89
N GLU A 46 23.26 5.25 -14.07
CA GLU A 46 24.10 4.36 -14.87
C GLU A 46 23.22 3.64 -15.90
N ASN A 47 23.60 3.70 -17.18
CA ASN A 47 22.81 3.12 -18.29
C ASN A 47 21.33 3.54 -18.27
N GLY A 48 21.09 4.84 -18.08
CA GLY A 48 19.75 5.42 -18.07
C GLY A 48 18.87 5.06 -16.86
N LYS A 49 19.40 4.39 -15.84
CA LYS A 49 18.65 4.00 -14.64
C LYS A 49 19.30 4.58 -13.40
N PHE A 50 18.48 5.08 -12.47
CA PHE A 50 18.98 5.47 -11.17
C PHE A 50 19.60 4.28 -10.43
N VAL A 51 20.80 4.49 -9.90
CA VAL A 51 21.53 3.53 -9.05
C VAL A 51 21.78 4.09 -7.65
N LYS A 52 21.67 5.40 -7.49
CA LYS A 52 21.73 6.09 -6.20
C LYS A 52 20.78 7.28 -6.23
N ILE A 53 20.04 7.47 -5.16
CA ILE A 53 19.22 8.65 -4.89
C ILE A 53 19.40 9.00 -3.41
N SER A 54 19.56 10.27 -3.13
CA SER A 54 19.38 10.86 -1.81
C SER A 54 18.59 12.16 -2.02
N SER A 55 17.39 12.22 -1.50
CA SER A 55 16.49 13.33 -1.77
C SER A 55 15.71 13.69 -0.52
N LYS A 56 15.52 15.00 -0.32
CA LYS A 56 14.71 15.55 0.77
C LYS A 56 13.87 16.70 0.25
N GLY A 57 12.74 16.92 0.89
CA GLY A 57 11.87 18.07 0.64
C GLY A 57 10.91 18.27 1.80
N ASP A 58 10.31 19.45 1.87
CA ASP A 58 9.42 19.85 2.95
C ASP A 58 8.02 20.12 2.39
N PHE A 59 7.01 19.47 2.93
CA PHE A 59 5.62 19.87 2.77
C PHE A 59 5.26 20.95 3.78
N GLU A 60 4.11 21.58 3.62
CA GLU A 60 3.60 22.53 4.60
C GLU A 60 3.44 21.90 6.00
N ASN A 61 3.46 22.75 7.04
CA ASN A 61 3.31 22.34 8.45
C ASN A 61 4.41 21.41 8.98
N ASN A 62 5.66 21.66 8.60
CA ASN A 62 6.83 20.90 9.04
C ASN A 62 6.77 19.39 8.72
N LYS A 63 6.09 19.04 7.65
CA LYS A 63 6.04 17.68 7.13
C LYS A 63 7.12 17.50 6.08
N PHE A 64 7.73 16.34 6.02
CA PHE A 64 8.84 16.13 5.10
C PHE A 64 8.69 14.88 4.23
N LEU A 65 9.50 14.87 3.19
CA LEU A 65 9.74 13.78 2.27
C LEU A 65 11.22 13.41 2.30
N ASP A 66 11.51 12.12 2.41
CA ASP A 66 12.85 11.55 2.24
C ASP A 66 12.76 10.37 1.26
N ILE A 67 13.64 10.38 0.24
CA ILE A 67 13.75 9.28 -0.72
C ILE A 67 15.21 8.87 -0.80
N SER A 68 15.50 7.62 -0.55
CA SER A 68 16.83 7.06 -0.69
C SER A 68 16.83 5.82 -1.61
N MET A 69 17.85 5.72 -2.45
CA MET A 69 18.14 4.51 -3.22
C MET A 69 19.63 4.20 -3.16
N LYS A 70 19.95 2.95 -2.89
CA LYS A 70 21.32 2.43 -2.88
C LYS A 70 21.42 1.20 -3.78
N ASN A 71 22.51 1.10 -4.53
CA ASN A 71 22.81 -0.06 -5.35
C ASN A 71 23.87 -0.93 -4.66
N ASP A 72 23.55 -2.19 -4.43
CA ASP A 72 24.51 -3.21 -4.03
C ASP A 72 25.01 -3.95 -5.28
N LYS A 73 26.18 -3.57 -5.74
CA LYS A 73 26.80 -4.16 -6.95
C LYS A 73 27.17 -5.63 -6.76
N THR A 74 27.47 -6.06 -5.53
CA THR A 74 27.85 -7.41 -5.20
C THR A 74 26.68 -8.37 -5.41
N ASN A 75 25.51 -7.98 -4.89
CA ASN A 75 24.28 -8.78 -4.97
C ASN A 75 23.39 -8.40 -6.16
N LYS A 76 23.80 -7.43 -6.99
CA LYS A 76 23.00 -6.89 -8.12
C LYS A 76 21.61 -6.43 -7.70
N LYS A 77 21.46 -5.91 -6.48
CA LYS A 77 20.19 -5.44 -5.91
C LYS A 77 20.22 -3.95 -5.68
N LYS A 78 19.04 -3.34 -5.82
CA LYS A 78 18.80 -1.94 -5.43
C LYS A 78 17.85 -1.92 -4.25
N TYR A 79 18.13 -1.08 -3.29
CA TYR A 79 17.31 -0.82 -2.10
C TYR A 79 16.73 0.58 -2.24
N LEU A 80 15.41 0.67 -2.35
CA LEU A 80 14.68 1.93 -2.39
C LEU A 80 13.88 2.09 -1.10
N GLU A 81 13.96 3.26 -0.49
CA GLU A 81 13.17 3.65 0.67
C GLU A 81 12.55 5.02 0.40
N ILE A 82 11.29 5.18 0.75
CA ILE A 82 10.54 6.43 0.68
C ILE A 82 9.83 6.61 2.01
N TYR A 83 10.09 7.73 2.66
CA TYR A 83 9.33 8.19 3.81
C TYR A 83 8.63 9.50 3.49
N SER A 84 7.39 9.63 3.90
CA SER A 84 6.63 10.87 3.76
C SER A 84 5.65 11.05 4.91
N ASP A 85 5.60 12.25 5.49
CA ASP A 85 4.61 12.61 6.50
C ASP A 85 3.20 12.83 5.94
N ILE A 86 3.04 12.72 4.63
CA ILE A 86 1.73 12.73 3.96
C ILE A 86 1.64 11.60 2.94
N THR A 87 0.48 11.00 2.83
CA THR A 87 0.21 9.93 1.86
C THR A 87 -0.10 10.44 0.46
N LYS A 88 -0.72 11.62 0.37
CA LYS A 88 -0.78 12.40 -0.86
C LYS A 88 0.66 12.89 -1.16
N PRO A 89 1.09 13.10 -2.32
CA PRO A 89 0.55 12.82 -3.63
C PRO A 89 0.91 11.41 -4.16
N PHE A 90 1.52 10.56 -3.35
CA PHE A 90 2.10 9.29 -3.82
C PHE A 90 1.05 8.23 -4.18
N LEU A 91 -0.09 8.24 -3.49
CA LEU A 91 -1.09 7.18 -3.58
C LEU A 91 -2.34 7.55 -4.38
N THR A 92 -2.48 8.80 -4.79
CA THR A 92 -3.69 9.33 -5.42
C THR A 92 -4.01 8.75 -6.79
N GLU A 93 -2.99 8.33 -7.51
CA GLU A 93 -3.13 7.71 -8.83
C GLU A 93 -3.62 6.24 -8.74
N PHE A 94 -3.67 5.66 -7.54
CA PHE A 94 -4.06 4.28 -7.35
C PHE A 94 -5.48 4.18 -6.83
N ASN A 95 -6.37 3.59 -7.62
CA ASN A 95 -7.78 3.37 -7.24
C ASN A 95 -7.97 2.62 -5.93
N PHE A 96 -7.02 1.80 -5.54
CA PHE A 96 -7.02 1.07 -4.26
C PHE A 96 -7.00 2.00 -3.04
N PHE A 97 -6.33 3.16 -3.15
CA PHE A 97 -6.21 4.15 -2.09
C PHE A 97 -7.21 5.30 -2.20
N LYS A 98 -8.19 5.16 -3.09
CA LYS A 98 -9.24 6.17 -3.23
C LYS A 98 -10.02 6.32 -1.92
N GLY A 99 -10.10 7.54 -1.42
CA GLY A 99 -10.72 7.85 -0.13
C GLY A 99 -9.74 7.84 1.06
N LEU A 100 -8.47 7.48 0.85
CA LEU A 100 -7.46 7.59 1.90
C LEU A 100 -7.18 9.05 2.22
N SER A 101 -7.23 9.40 3.50
CA SER A 101 -7.02 10.75 4.02
C SER A 101 -6.12 10.74 5.25
N GLY A 102 -5.16 11.65 5.29
CA GLY A 102 -4.16 11.73 6.36
C GLY A 102 -3.11 10.61 6.27
N GLY A 103 -2.42 10.41 7.37
CA GLY A 103 -1.39 9.37 7.53
C GLY A 103 -0.01 9.75 7.04
N ASN A 104 0.98 9.06 7.57
CA ASN A 104 2.35 9.03 7.10
C ASN A 104 2.63 7.71 6.39
N LEU A 105 3.57 7.74 5.46
CA LEU A 105 3.89 6.63 4.56
C LEU A 105 5.35 6.22 4.71
N PHE A 106 5.59 4.92 4.81
CA PHE A 106 6.89 4.31 4.61
C PHE A 106 6.79 3.22 3.54
N TYR A 107 7.62 3.33 2.51
CA TYR A 107 7.74 2.33 1.45
C TYR A 107 9.18 1.86 1.35
N SER A 108 9.39 0.55 1.29
CA SER A 108 10.69 -0.06 1.02
C SER A 108 10.58 -1.09 -0.09
N SER A 109 11.63 -1.17 -0.92
CA SER A 109 11.67 -2.12 -2.03
C SER A 109 13.09 -2.62 -2.26
N ILE A 110 13.21 -3.93 -2.44
CA ILE A 110 14.40 -4.59 -2.97
C ILE A 110 14.11 -4.94 -4.41
N ILE A 111 14.90 -4.40 -5.32
CA ILE A 111 14.71 -4.52 -6.77
C ILE A 111 15.92 -5.23 -7.36
N ASP A 112 15.67 -6.25 -8.17
CA ASP A 112 16.69 -6.99 -8.94
C ASP A 112 16.27 -7.11 -10.41
N GLU A 113 16.96 -7.98 -11.17
CA GLU A 113 16.69 -8.22 -12.59
C GLU A 113 15.36 -8.96 -12.82
N GLU A 114 14.91 -9.76 -11.85
CA GLU A 114 13.69 -10.56 -11.97
C GLU A 114 12.43 -9.80 -11.55
N GLY A 115 12.58 -8.78 -10.70
CA GLY A 115 11.44 -8.02 -10.20
C GLY A 115 11.72 -7.21 -8.95
N SER A 116 10.74 -7.17 -8.06
CA SER A 116 10.90 -6.47 -6.77
C SER A 116 10.08 -7.12 -5.67
N THR A 117 10.63 -7.08 -4.45
CA THR A 117 9.92 -7.36 -3.21
C THR A 117 9.78 -6.06 -2.44
N SER A 118 8.57 -5.70 -2.08
CA SER A 118 8.28 -4.39 -1.49
C SER A 118 7.37 -4.50 -0.28
N LYS A 119 7.52 -3.53 0.62
CA LYS A 119 6.64 -3.30 1.76
C LYS A 119 6.15 -1.86 1.75
N LEU A 120 4.86 -1.67 1.98
CA LEU A 120 4.24 -0.37 2.20
C LEU A 120 3.62 -0.37 3.58
N LYS A 121 3.90 0.66 4.36
CA LYS A 121 3.30 0.94 5.65
C LYS A 121 2.68 2.32 5.64
N ILE A 122 1.45 2.45 6.13
CA ILE A 122 0.77 3.73 6.34
C ILE A 122 0.25 3.72 7.77
N GLU A 123 0.46 4.81 8.49
CA GLU A 123 0.02 4.95 9.88
C GLU A 123 -0.91 6.15 10.04
N ASN A 124 -1.88 6.05 10.98
CA ASN A 124 -2.76 7.14 11.41
C ASN A 124 -3.55 7.79 10.25
N PHE A 125 -4.30 7.00 9.53
CA PHE A 125 -5.09 7.46 8.38
C PHE A 125 -6.59 7.16 8.54
N LYS A 126 -7.39 7.78 7.66
CA LYS A 126 -8.83 7.50 7.50
C LYS A 126 -9.13 7.05 6.07
N VAL A 127 -10.19 6.30 5.93
CA VAL A 127 -10.81 5.98 4.64
C VAL A 127 -12.17 6.65 4.59
N ILE A 128 -12.33 7.63 3.70
CA ILE A 128 -13.51 8.48 3.57
C ILE A 128 -14.06 8.35 2.15
N ASN A 129 -15.40 8.30 2.02
CA ASN A 129 -16.06 8.25 0.70
C ASN A 129 -15.49 7.16 -0.23
N ALA A 130 -15.24 5.98 0.32
CA ALA A 130 -14.75 4.83 -0.42
C ALA A 130 -15.92 3.89 -0.78
N PRO A 131 -16.55 4.01 -1.98
CA PRO A 131 -17.76 3.26 -2.32
C PRO A 131 -17.59 1.74 -2.21
N GLY A 132 -16.40 1.23 -2.47
CA GLY A 132 -16.08 -0.19 -2.30
C GLY A 132 -16.13 -0.65 -0.84
N MET A 133 -15.64 0.17 0.07
CA MET A 133 -15.68 -0.08 1.52
C MET A 133 -17.11 0.02 2.05
N VAL A 134 -17.83 1.07 1.69
CA VAL A 134 -19.25 1.27 2.05
C VAL A 134 -20.09 0.07 1.60
N LYS A 135 -19.95 -0.34 0.35
CA LYS A 135 -20.65 -1.52 -0.17
C LYS A 135 -20.29 -2.80 0.57
N LEU A 136 -19.02 -3.00 0.90
CA LEU A 136 -18.55 -4.15 1.67
C LEU A 136 -19.19 -4.17 3.06
N LEU A 137 -19.20 -3.04 3.76
CA LEU A 137 -19.76 -2.90 5.10
C LEU A 137 -21.27 -3.11 5.11
N SER A 138 -22.00 -2.54 4.13
CA SER A 138 -23.43 -2.71 3.98
C SER A 138 -23.79 -4.17 3.72
N LEU A 139 -23.07 -4.84 2.83
CA LEU A 139 -23.28 -6.26 2.54
C LEU A 139 -22.93 -7.16 3.73
N ALA A 140 -22.04 -6.72 4.60
CA ALA A 140 -21.63 -7.42 5.82
C ALA A 140 -22.60 -7.23 7.01
N ASP A 141 -23.70 -6.52 6.80
CA ASP A 141 -24.66 -6.11 7.84
C ASP A 141 -24.02 -5.25 8.95
N LEU A 142 -23.12 -4.38 8.53
CA LEU A 142 -22.40 -3.42 9.37
C LEU A 142 -22.81 -1.98 9.01
N GLY A 143 -24.12 -1.71 8.90
CA GLY A 143 -24.68 -0.44 8.42
C GLY A 143 -24.15 0.78 9.15
N GLY A 144 -24.05 0.76 10.47
CA GLY A 144 -23.50 1.88 11.24
C GLY A 144 -22.02 2.21 10.87
N LEU A 145 -21.22 1.24 10.48
CA LEU A 145 -19.86 1.48 9.96
C LEU A 145 -19.89 1.95 8.50
N ALA A 146 -20.89 1.54 7.71
CA ALA A 146 -21.08 2.05 6.37
C ALA A 146 -21.42 3.54 6.38
N ASP A 147 -22.31 3.97 7.28
CA ASP A 147 -22.67 5.39 7.45
C ASP A 147 -21.45 6.24 7.88
N LEU A 148 -20.61 5.71 8.78
CA LEU A 148 -19.33 6.36 9.13
C LEU A 148 -18.39 6.46 7.92
N ALA A 149 -18.30 5.44 7.09
CA ALA A 149 -17.42 5.43 5.91
C ALA A 149 -17.87 6.45 4.84
N GLU A 150 -19.16 6.75 4.76
CA GLU A 150 -19.71 7.81 3.89
C GLU A 150 -19.51 9.21 4.47
N GLY A 151 -19.57 9.37 5.78
CA GLY A 151 -19.51 10.66 6.47
C GLY A 151 -18.11 11.00 6.99
N GLU A 152 -17.86 10.67 8.24
CA GLU A 152 -16.61 11.04 8.94
C GLU A 152 -15.39 10.23 8.55
N GLY A 153 -15.60 9.09 7.90
CA GLY A 153 -14.59 8.12 7.55
C GLY A 153 -14.28 7.12 8.65
N ILE A 154 -13.68 6.00 8.25
CA ILE A 154 -13.20 4.96 9.16
C ILE A 154 -11.73 5.16 9.42
N SER A 155 -11.36 5.27 10.71
CA SER A 155 -9.97 5.42 11.14
C SER A 155 -9.26 4.08 11.17
N PHE A 156 -7.98 4.11 10.77
CA PHE A 156 -7.04 3.00 10.88
C PHE A 156 -5.75 3.49 11.52
N ASP A 157 -5.21 2.66 12.42
CA ASP A 157 -3.93 2.93 13.08
C ASP A 157 -2.79 2.57 12.15
N ILE A 158 -2.93 1.46 11.40
CA ILE A 158 -1.89 0.95 10.52
C ILE A 158 -2.47 0.20 9.31
N LEU A 159 -1.82 0.37 8.16
CA LEU A 159 -1.92 -0.49 6.98
C LEU A 159 -0.52 -0.99 6.63
N GLU A 160 -0.38 -2.30 6.52
CA GLU A 160 0.83 -2.96 6.02
C GLU A 160 0.51 -3.77 4.77
N ILE A 161 1.31 -3.61 3.72
CA ILE A 161 1.19 -4.37 2.48
C ILE A 161 2.55 -4.99 2.17
N SER A 162 2.59 -6.31 2.03
CA SER A 162 3.74 -7.05 1.53
C SER A 162 3.46 -7.52 0.11
N MET A 163 4.32 -7.18 -0.84
CA MET A 163 4.09 -7.43 -2.25
C MET A 163 5.34 -7.86 -3.00
N GLU A 164 5.12 -8.64 -4.03
CA GLU A 164 6.14 -9.06 -5.00
C GLU A 164 5.67 -8.71 -6.40
N LYS A 165 6.55 -8.11 -7.20
CA LYS A 165 6.29 -7.83 -8.61
C LYS A 165 7.27 -8.58 -9.47
N LYS A 166 6.77 -9.43 -10.38
CA LYS A 166 7.55 -10.10 -11.43
C LYS A 166 6.87 -9.83 -12.77
N GLN A 167 7.59 -9.22 -13.70
CA GLN A 167 7.04 -8.80 -14.99
C GLN A 167 5.74 -7.96 -14.80
N GLU A 168 4.60 -8.43 -15.32
CA GLU A 168 3.32 -7.77 -15.18
C GLU A 168 2.48 -8.27 -14.00
N LEU A 169 2.94 -9.29 -13.29
CA LEU A 169 2.24 -9.84 -12.13
C LEU A 169 2.68 -9.12 -10.85
N LEU A 170 1.73 -8.45 -10.19
CA LEU A 170 1.85 -7.95 -8.83
C LEU A 170 1.13 -8.92 -7.90
N LYS A 171 1.88 -9.63 -7.09
CA LYS A 171 1.34 -10.49 -6.03
C LYS A 171 1.29 -9.69 -4.73
N LEU A 172 0.12 -9.63 -4.12
CA LEU A 172 -0.11 -9.03 -2.82
C LEU A 172 -0.16 -10.18 -1.81
N ASN A 173 0.99 -10.44 -1.19
CA ASN A 173 1.14 -11.58 -0.29
C ASN A 173 0.31 -11.39 0.98
N GLU A 174 0.24 -10.15 1.45
CA GLU A 174 -0.53 -9.74 2.61
C GLU A 174 -0.89 -8.27 2.52
N ILE A 175 -2.12 -7.94 2.88
CA ILE A 175 -2.63 -6.60 3.12
C ILE A 175 -3.33 -6.65 4.47
N LEU A 176 -2.75 -6.01 5.47
CA LEU A 176 -3.30 -5.93 6.82
C LEU A 176 -3.60 -4.48 7.17
N ALA A 177 -4.87 -4.17 7.44
CA ALA A 177 -5.29 -2.89 7.98
C ALA A 177 -5.90 -3.09 9.36
N LEU A 178 -5.39 -2.41 10.37
CA LEU A 178 -5.87 -2.44 11.74
C LEU A 178 -6.43 -1.09 12.15
N GLY A 179 -7.62 -1.08 12.70
CA GLY A 179 -8.26 0.13 13.20
C GLY A 179 -9.14 -0.14 14.43
N PRO A 180 -9.53 0.93 15.14
CA PRO A 180 -10.30 0.81 16.38
C PRO A 180 -11.71 0.23 16.18
N SER A 181 -12.29 0.39 15.00
CA SER A 181 -13.65 -0.10 14.70
C SER A 181 -13.65 -1.39 13.90
N ILE A 182 -12.65 -1.59 13.04
CA ILE A 182 -12.60 -2.68 12.08
C ILE A 182 -11.16 -3.00 11.69
N SER A 183 -10.92 -4.25 11.35
CA SER A 183 -9.66 -4.70 10.74
C SER A 183 -9.93 -5.50 9.49
N VAL A 184 -9.00 -5.42 8.55
CA VAL A 184 -9.10 -6.08 7.24
C VAL A 184 -7.81 -6.83 6.97
N LEU A 185 -7.93 -8.10 6.61
CA LEU A 185 -6.83 -8.92 6.13
C LEU A 185 -7.16 -9.38 4.72
N MET A 186 -6.24 -9.16 3.77
CA MET A 186 -6.42 -9.58 2.37
C MET A 186 -5.14 -10.14 1.80
N ASP A 187 -5.28 -10.92 0.74
CA ASP A 187 -4.22 -11.37 -0.15
C ASP A 187 -4.75 -11.52 -1.59
N GLY A 188 -3.83 -11.63 -2.54
CA GLY A 188 -4.21 -11.88 -3.92
C GLY A 188 -3.20 -11.40 -4.94
N TYR A 189 -3.67 -11.03 -6.12
CA TYR A 189 -2.81 -10.59 -7.20
C TYR A 189 -3.52 -9.63 -8.17
N GLN A 190 -2.71 -8.90 -8.91
CA GLN A 190 -3.13 -8.04 -10.01
C GLN A 190 -2.15 -8.20 -11.18
N ASN A 191 -2.70 -8.25 -12.39
CA ASN A 191 -1.95 -8.13 -13.64
C ASN A 191 -2.62 -7.07 -14.55
N SER A 192 -2.23 -7.00 -15.83
CA SER A 192 -2.81 -6.08 -16.81
C SER A 192 -4.31 -6.30 -17.06
N GLU A 193 -4.81 -7.50 -16.88
CA GLU A 193 -6.18 -7.89 -17.21
C GLU A 193 -7.10 -7.95 -16.00
N VAL A 194 -6.60 -8.46 -14.87
CA VAL A 194 -7.45 -8.80 -13.73
C VAL A 194 -6.81 -8.44 -12.39
N THR A 195 -7.63 -7.91 -11.50
CA THR A 195 -7.40 -7.86 -10.06
C THR A 195 -8.21 -8.96 -9.39
N SER A 196 -7.58 -9.77 -8.56
CA SER A 196 -8.23 -10.84 -7.80
C SER A 196 -7.70 -10.84 -6.37
N LEU A 197 -8.51 -10.30 -5.45
CA LEU A 197 -8.20 -10.24 -4.03
C LEU A 197 -9.27 -11.02 -3.26
N ARG A 198 -8.87 -11.57 -2.15
CA ARG A 198 -9.76 -12.19 -1.17
C ARG A 198 -9.38 -11.66 0.21
N GLY A 199 -10.36 -11.55 1.07
CA GLY A 199 -10.10 -10.99 2.39
C GLY A 199 -11.14 -11.37 3.42
N THR A 200 -10.83 -10.95 4.63
CA THR A 200 -11.70 -11.04 5.79
C THR A 200 -11.74 -9.68 6.47
N LEU A 201 -12.94 -9.28 6.81
CA LEU A 201 -13.24 -8.08 7.55
C LEU A 201 -13.68 -8.50 8.95
N VAL A 202 -13.07 -7.93 9.99
CA VAL A 202 -13.30 -8.30 11.39
C VAL A 202 -13.65 -7.05 12.19
N PRO A 203 -14.83 -6.98 12.83
CA PRO A 203 -15.16 -5.91 13.77
C PRO A 203 -14.19 -5.88 14.96
N ALA A 204 -13.94 -4.69 15.53
CA ALA A 204 -12.96 -4.48 16.60
C ALA A 204 -13.17 -5.36 17.82
N LYS A 205 -14.43 -5.63 18.21
CA LYS A 205 -14.75 -6.53 19.32
C LYS A 205 -14.19 -7.95 19.17
N ASN A 206 -13.77 -8.33 17.96
CA ASN A 206 -13.19 -9.65 17.66
C ASN A 206 -11.70 -9.56 17.29
N LEU A 207 -11.10 -8.36 17.37
CA LEU A 207 -9.74 -8.10 16.88
C LEU A 207 -8.69 -8.91 17.64
N ASN A 208 -8.77 -8.98 18.96
CA ASN A 208 -7.82 -9.74 19.77
C ASN A 208 -7.74 -11.22 19.37
N LYS A 209 -8.87 -11.79 18.92
CA LYS A 209 -8.93 -13.16 18.42
C LYS A 209 -8.27 -13.34 17.04
N LEU A 210 -8.31 -12.29 16.19
CA LEU A 210 -7.64 -12.29 14.89
C LEU A 210 -6.11 -12.21 15.08
N ILE A 211 -5.68 -11.24 15.87
CA ILE A 211 -4.25 -10.95 16.07
C ILE A 211 -3.53 -12.14 16.71
N SER A 212 -4.15 -12.85 17.65
CA SER A 212 -3.55 -14.05 18.28
C SER A 212 -3.28 -15.21 17.31
N LYS A 213 -3.84 -15.18 16.12
CA LYS A 213 -3.72 -16.22 15.08
C LYS A 213 -2.81 -15.83 13.90
N ILE A 214 -2.33 -14.59 13.86
CA ILE A 214 -1.36 -14.15 12.85
C ILE A 214 0.04 -14.57 13.31
N PRO A 215 0.78 -15.39 12.54
CA PRO A 215 2.15 -15.72 12.91
C PRO A 215 3.03 -14.47 12.79
N VAL A 216 3.46 -13.99 13.94
CA VAL A 216 4.48 -12.96 14.18
C VAL A 216 4.70 -11.96 13.04
N ILE A 217 3.92 -10.90 13.03
CA ILE A 217 4.31 -9.67 12.34
C ILE A 217 5.13 -8.88 13.35
N GLY A 218 6.47 -8.93 13.20
CA GLY A 218 7.48 -8.17 13.93
C GLY A 218 7.12 -7.83 15.38
N ASN A 219 7.78 -8.43 16.35
CA ASN A 219 7.84 -8.09 17.80
C ASN A 219 6.54 -7.70 18.55
N ILE A 220 5.36 -7.96 18.02
CA ILE A 220 4.12 -7.78 18.76
C ILE A 220 3.80 -9.10 19.45
N VAL A 221 4.10 -9.16 20.75
CA VAL A 221 3.70 -10.28 21.61
C VAL A 221 2.21 -10.17 21.90
N ILE A 222 1.42 -11.10 21.37
CA ILE A 222 -0.02 -11.12 21.54
C ILE A 222 -0.39 -12.27 22.50
N PRO A 223 -1.21 -12.01 23.55
CA PRO A 223 -1.64 -13.05 24.49
C PRO A 223 -2.45 -14.14 23.79
N LYS A 224 -2.12 -15.39 24.04
CA LYS A 224 -2.86 -16.56 23.58
C LYS A 224 -4.08 -16.79 24.48
N GLU A 225 -5.23 -16.27 24.13
CA GLU A 225 -6.49 -16.76 24.67
C GLU A 225 -7.17 -17.66 23.65
N VAL A 226 -7.39 -18.90 24.06
CA VAL A 226 -7.96 -19.97 23.24
C VAL A 226 -9.46 -20.06 23.50
N GLY A 227 -10.28 -20.16 22.45
CA GLY A 227 -11.54 -20.87 22.60
C GLY A 227 -12.81 -20.30 22.00
N GLU A 228 -12.85 -19.10 21.41
CA GLU A 228 -14.07 -18.63 20.74
C GLU A 228 -13.84 -18.32 19.26
N GLY A 229 -14.80 -18.67 18.40
CA GLY A 229 -14.74 -18.43 16.96
C GLY A 229 -14.58 -16.94 16.63
N ILE A 230 -13.76 -16.62 15.62
CA ILE A 230 -13.65 -15.28 15.09
C ILE A 230 -14.87 -15.03 14.22
N PHE A 231 -15.67 -14.02 14.61
CA PHE A 231 -16.74 -13.55 13.76
C PHE A 231 -16.17 -12.51 12.80
N GLY A 232 -16.24 -12.78 11.53
CA GLY A 232 -15.82 -11.88 10.49
C GLY A 232 -16.53 -12.20 9.19
N VAL A 233 -16.38 -11.33 8.20
CA VAL A 233 -17.00 -11.46 6.90
C VAL A 233 -15.94 -11.71 5.86
N SER A 234 -16.01 -12.85 5.19
CA SER A 234 -15.15 -13.15 4.05
C SER A 234 -15.69 -12.51 2.78
N PHE A 235 -14.79 -11.93 2.00
CA PHE A 235 -15.14 -11.32 0.73
C PHE A 235 -14.11 -11.61 -0.36
N LYS A 236 -14.53 -11.39 -1.60
CA LYS A 236 -13.68 -11.44 -2.80
C LYS A 236 -13.89 -10.20 -3.62
N LEU A 237 -12.81 -9.65 -4.15
CA LEU A 237 -12.78 -8.57 -5.11
C LEU A 237 -12.20 -9.13 -6.41
N LYS A 238 -12.98 -9.16 -7.50
CA LYS A 238 -12.50 -9.70 -8.78
C LYS A 238 -13.05 -8.89 -9.94
N GLY A 239 -12.19 -8.56 -10.89
CA GLY A 239 -12.56 -7.84 -12.12
C GLY A 239 -11.37 -7.18 -12.79
N PRO A 240 -11.60 -6.50 -13.93
CA PRO A 240 -10.58 -5.68 -14.56
C PRO A 240 -10.05 -4.60 -13.61
N ALA A 241 -8.82 -4.15 -13.84
CA ALA A 241 -8.25 -3.04 -13.08
C ALA A 241 -9.15 -1.81 -13.18
N GLY A 242 -9.56 -1.26 -12.03
CA GLY A 242 -10.47 -0.11 -11.95
C GLY A 242 -11.98 -0.45 -11.98
N ASN A 243 -12.38 -1.71 -12.25
CA ASN A 243 -13.78 -2.15 -12.24
C ASN A 243 -13.92 -3.50 -11.54
N VAL A 244 -13.63 -3.52 -10.25
CA VAL A 244 -13.66 -4.74 -9.42
C VAL A 244 -15.06 -4.97 -8.85
N LYS A 245 -15.57 -6.18 -8.99
CA LYS A 245 -16.84 -6.60 -8.38
C LYS A 245 -16.56 -7.20 -7.00
N THR A 246 -17.37 -6.80 -6.03
CA THR A 246 -17.33 -7.33 -4.65
C THR A 246 -18.33 -8.45 -4.51
N SER A 247 -17.91 -9.57 -3.95
CA SER A 247 -18.80 -10.66 -3.50
C SER A 247 -18.48 -11.03 -2.05
N ILE A 248 -19.52 -11.31 -1.28
CA ILE A 248 -19.42 -11.66 0.14
C ILE A 248 -19.88 -13.10 0.33
N ASN A 249 -19.19 -13.80 1.24
CA ASN A 249 -19.65 -15.04 1.79
C ASN A 249 -19.90 -14.83 3.29
N PRO A 250 -21.14 -14.75 3.75
CA PRO A 250 -21.48 -14.57 5.15
C PRO A 250 -21.22 -15.86 5.92
N ILE A 251 -19.97 -16.14 6.22
CA ILE A 251 -19.60 -17.28 7.09
C ILE A 251 -19.55 -16.78 8.52
N ARG A 252 -20.40 -17.32 9.37
CA ARG A 252 -20.52 -16.94 10.79
C ARG A 252 -19.31 -17.37 11.64
N THR A 253 -18.44 -18.24 11.13
CA THR A 253 -17.25 -18.72 11.83
C THR A 253 -16.10 -18.82 10.84
N LEU A 254 -15.06 -18.02 11.03
CA LEU A 254 -13.88 -18.05 10.17
C LEU A 254 -12.73 -18.76 10.87
N THR A 255 -12.30 -19.86 10.27
CA THR A 255 -10.91 -20.30 10.43
C THR A 255 -10.08 -19.48 9.45
N PRO A 256 -9.17 -18.63 9.91
CA PRO A 256 -8.28 -17.89 9.01
C PRO A 256 -7.53 -18.88 8.12
N ARG A 257 -7.46 -18.61 6.81
CA ARG A 257 -6.90 -19.53 5.81
C ARG A 257 -5.44 -19.90 5.99
N PHE A 258 -4.66 -19.11 6.71
CA PHE A 258 -3.28 -19.43 7.07
C PHE A 258 -3.17 -20.56 8.13
N ILE A 259 -4.30 -21.04 8.69
CA ILE A 259 -4.36 -22.19 9.61
C ILE A 259 -4.75 -23.48 8.84
N GLN A 260 -5.18 -23.36 7.57
CA GLN A 260 -5.48 -24.51 6.71
C GLN A 260 -4.24 -24.86 5.85
N LYS A 261 -3.15 -25.25 6.49
CA LYS A 261 -2.06 -26.01 5.86
C LYS A 261 -2.01 -27.39 6.47
#